data_57892c28f3104fd6a828ae0eeaf1f25a
#
_entry.id   57892c28f3104fd6a828ae0eeaf1f25a
#
_cell.length_a   1.000
_cell.length_b   1.000
_cell.length_c   1.000
_cell.angle_alpha   90.00
_cell.angle_beta   90.00
_cell.angle_gamma   90.00
#
_symmetry.space_group_name_H-M   'P 1'
#
loop_
_entity.id
_entity.type
_entity.pdbx_description
1 polymer ?
#
loop_
_entity_poly.entity_id
_entity_poly.type
_entity_poly.pdbx_seq_one_letter_code
_entity_poly.pdbx_strand_id
1 'polypeptide(L)'
;MRALPHAGLPDATPRSDAEKVASLEGRILDHLGVGASLDTVGQVYPRGLDFEVVSVFVRLASGPSSFAKTLRIMAGHELASEGFAKGQVGSSAMPHKMNSRSCERLNGFAVILKGHLTMAGELAGDQWNEGDVSCSVVRRVFLPDSFFAIDGLIDTFLTILNQMEVYPAVIDQENQRYGPFLATTTVLMEAVKAGAGREEAHEAIKEHAVQAVRDLRAGDITVNNLVERLAGDSRLGLSLAQLTEMMSGAQAMTGLAATQVDKFCAAVREEALNFPAASNYTPGAIL
;
A
#
# COMPACT_ATOMS: atom_id res chain seq x y z
N MET A 1 -2.72 33.02 23.74
CA MET A 1 -2.07 34.09 22.97
C MET A 1 -1.90 35.29 23.88
N ARG A 2 -0.67 35.65 24.32
CA ARG A 2 -0.45 36.95 24.90
C ARG A 2 -0.84 37.95 23.84
N ALA A 3 -1.84 38.81 24.11
CA ALA A 3 -2.08 39.97 23.28
C ALA A 3 -0.72 40.64 23.06
N LEU A 4 -0.33 40.75 21.78
CA LEU A 4 0.89 41.51 21.45
C LEU A 4 0.73 42.88 22.10
N PRO A 5 1.49 43.20 23.12
CA PRO A 5 1.40 44.54 23.69
C PRO A 5 1.89 45.46 22.57
N HIS A 6 1.02 46.40 22.18
CA HIS A 6 1.40 47.52 21.34
C HIS A 6 1.59 47.30 19.83
N ALA A 7 0.78 46.47 19.17
CA ALA A 7 0.67 46.58 17.74
C ALA A 7 -0.07 47.90 17.36
N GLY A 8 0.48 49.05 17.76
CA GLY A 8 0.05 50.37 17.30
C GLY A 8 -1.35 50.81 17.70
N LEU A 9 -1.90 50.31 18.81
CA LEU A 9 -3.23 50.68 19.30
C LEU A 9 -3.05 51.58 20.54
N PRO A 10 -3.08 52.91 20.41
CA PRO A 10 -3.01 53.80 21.56
C PRO A 10 -4.30 53.71 22.36
N ASP A 11 -4.18 53.67 23.67
CA ASP A 11 -5.21 53.87 24.68
C ASP A 11 -6.45 52.96 24.67
N ALA A 12 -6.33 51.70 24.27
CA ALA A 12 -7.43 50.76 24.34
C ALA A 12 -7.53 50.10 25.72
N THR A 13 -8.71 50.15 26.32
CA THR A 13 -8.99 49.36 27.54
C THR A 13 -8.98 47.87 27.23
N PRO A 14 -8.73 46.99 28.21
CA PRO A 14 -8.68 45.54 27.98
C PRO A 14 -9.92 44.95 27.25
N ARG A 15 -11.11 45.58 27.44
CA ARG A 15 -12.33 45.14 26.77
C ARG A 15 -12.45 45.60 25.33
N SER A 16 -11.97 46.82 25.01
CA SER A 16 -11.92 47.30 23.61
C SER A 16 -10.81 46.65 22.82
N ASP A 17 -9.77 46.09 23.48
CA ASP A 17 -8.72 45.33 22.82
C ASP A 17 -9.16 43.95 22.41
N ALA A 18 -10.10 43.32 23.11
CA ALA A 18 -10.58 41.96 22.79
C ALA A 18 -11.26 41.91 21.39
N GLU A 19 -12.10 42.87 21.08
CA GLU A 19 -12.76 42.98 19.75
C GLU A 19 -11.74 43.24 18.63
N LYS A 20 -10.77 44.10 18.91
CA LYS A 20 -9.71 44.41 17.94
C LYS A 20 -8.78 43.22 17.72
N VAL A 21 -8.46 42.44 18.77
CA VAL A 21 -7.67 41.20 18.68
C VAL A 21 -8.41 40.16 17.87
N ALA A 22 -9.72 39.97 18.11
CA ALA A 22 -10.53 39.02 17.32
C ALA A 22 -10.61 39.44 15.84
N SER A 23 -10.76 40.76 15.57
CA SER A 23 -10.74 41.28 14.20
C SER A 23 -9.38 41.12 13.52
N LEU A 24 -8.27 41.27 14.28
CA LEU A 24 -6.93 41.06 13.76
C LEU A 24 -6.71 39.59 13.40
N GLU A 25 -7.14 38.66 14.25
CA GLU A 25 -7.06 37.21 13.98
C GLU A 25 -7.83 36.88 12.69
N GLY A 26 -9.08 37.32 12.52
CA GLY A 26 -9.85 37.11 11.31
C GLY A 26 -9.12 37.59 10.06
N ARG A 27 -8.56 38.82 10.10
CA ARG A 27 -7.78 39.37 8.98
C ARG A 27 -6.51 38.60 8.66
N ILE A 28 -5.86 38.00 9.67
CA ILE A 28 -4.70 37.14 9.44
C ILE A 28 -5.13 35.85 8.76
N LEU A 29 -6.23 35.24 9.22
CA LEU A 29 -6.78 34.02 8.61
C LEU A 29 -7.16 34.26 7.13
N ASP A 30 -7.85 35.36 6.86
CA ASP A 30 -8.24 35.77 5.50
C ASP A 30 -6.99 35.98 4.62
N HIS A 31 -5.98 36.68 5.14
CA HIS A 31 -4.74 36.94 4.40
C HIS A 31 -3.96 35.64 4.08
N LEU A 32 -3.96 34.68 4.99
CA LEU A 32 -3.28 33.40 4.82
C LEU A 32 -4.13 32.35 4.08
N GLY A 33 -5.41 32.63 3.82
CA GLY A 33 -6.35 31.68 3.23
C GLY A 33 -6.64 30.48 4.15
N VAL A 34 -6.56 30.67 5.48
CA VAL A 34 -6.83 29.63 6.49
C VAL A 34 -8.25 29.76 6.99
N GLY A 35 -9.05 28.70 6.91
CA GLY A 35 -10.48 28.76 7.20
C GLY A 35 -10.86 28.89 8.68
N ALA A 36 -9.98 28.50 9.60
CA ALA A 36 -10.24 28.57 11.04
C ALA A 36 -8.93 28.57 11.86
N SER A 37 -9.01 29.14 13.08
CA SER A 37 -7.99 29.01 14.11
C SER A 37 -8.42 28.02 15.19
N LEU A 38 -7.49 27.66 16.08
CA LEU A 38 -7.80 26.90 17.28
C LEU A 38 -8.41 27.82 18.33
N ASP A 39 -9.56 27.46 18.88
CA ASP A 39 -10.33 28.31 19.80
C ASP A 39 -9.60 28.58 21.12
N THR A 40 -8.87 27.61 21.65
CA THR A 40 -8.24 27.71 22.96
C THR A 40 -6.85 27.11 22.93
N VAL A 41 -5.84 27.94 22.78
CA VAL A 41 -4.43 27.58 22.82
C VAL A 41 -3.66 28.61 23.66
N GLY A 42 -2.53 28.18 24.23
CA GLY A 42 -1.60 29.08 24.87
C GLY A 42 -0.64 29.71 23.86
N GLN A 43 0.63 29.81 24.24
CA GLN A 43 1.69 30.35 23.37
C GLN A 43 2.01 29.42 22.19
N VAL A 44 1.75 28.13 22.33
CA VAL A 44 2.00 27.10 21.33
C VAL A 44 0.77 26.20 21.14
N TYR A 45 0.61 25.65 19.95
CA TYR A 45 -0.46 24.72 19.66
C TYR A 45 -0.24 23.34 20.30
N PRO A 46 -1.29 22.54 20.53
CA PRO A 46 -1.19 21.19 21.07
C PRO A 46 -0.33 20.27 20.20
N ARG A 47 0.62 19.57 20.79
CA ARG A 47 1.55 18.67 20.07
C ARG A 47 0.85 17.45 19.48
N GLY A 48 -0.37 17.15 19.91
CA GLY A 48 -1.24 16.18 19.27
C GLY A 48 -1.44 16.42 17.76
N LEU A 49 -1.42 17.69 17.30
CA LEU A 49 -1.52 18.01 15.88
C LEU A 49 -0.31 17.50 15.07
N ASP A 50 0.90 17.56 15.62
CA ASP A 50 2.08 16.98 14.97
C ASP A 50 1.92 15.47 14.81
N PHE A 51 1.39 14.79 15.84
CA PHE A 51 1.09 13.37 15.80
C PHE A 51 0.01 13.03 14.75
N GLU A 52 -1.04 13.82 14.66
CA GLU A 52 -2.08 13.65 13.64
C GLU A 52 -1.49 13.75 12.22
N VAL A 53 -0.69 14.78 11.95
CA VAL A 53 -0.05 14.98 10.64
C VAL A 53 0.82 13.78 10.27
N VAL A 54 1.71 13.34 11.17
CA VAL A 54 2.59 12.20 10.88
C VAL A 54 1.80 10.88 10.79
N SER A 55 0.71 10.74 11.56
CA SER A 55 -0.23 9.60 11.43
C SER A 55 -0.83 9.50 10.02
N VAL A 56 -1.22 10.64 9.45
CA VAL A 56 -1.73 10.69 8.06
C VAL A 56 -0.63 10.23 7.09
N PHE A 57 0.61 10.67 7.26
CA PHE A 57 1.72 10.24 6.39
C PHE A 57 2.00 8.74 6.49
N VAL A 58 1.97 8.16 7.70
CA VAL A 58 2.11 6.70 7.88
C VAL A 58 0.97 5.94 7.21
N ARG A 59 -0.26 6.46 7.31
CA ARG A 59 -1.43 5.86 6.63
C ARG A 59 -1.30 5.93 5.11
N LEU A 60 -0.88 7.08 4.56
CA LEU A 60 -0.62 7.22 3.12
C LEU A 60 0.48 6.28 2.65
N ALA A 61 1.56 6.14 3.40
CA ALA A 61 2.68 5.27 3.08
C ALA A 61 2.34 3.77 3.13
N SER A 62 1.28 3.37 3.85
CA SER A 62 0.98 1.96 4.11
C SER A 62 0.62 1.17 2.84
N GLY A 63 -0.19 1.74 1.95
CA GLY A 63 -0.57 1.14 0.67
C GLY A 63 0.64 0.96 -0.25
N PRO A 64 1.36 2.03 -0.60
CA PRO A 64 2.59 1.96 -1.37
C PRO A 64 3.62 0.96 -0.80
N SER A 65 3.83 0.96 0.52
CA SER A 65 4.76 0.03 1.17
C SER A 65 4.34 -1.43 1.04
N SER A 66 3.04 -1.72 1.14
CA SER A 66 2.49 -3.07 0.92
C SER A 66 2.65 -3.51 -0.52
N PHE A 67 2.34 -2.62 -1.47
CA PHE A 67 2.55 -2.86 -2.90
C PHE A 67 4.01 -3.17 -3.22
N ALA A 68 4.94 -2.36 -2.73
CA ALA A 68 6.38 -2.56 -2.95
C ALA A 68 6.86 -3.91 -2.41
N LYS A 69 6.35 -4.36 -1.25
CA LYS A 69 6.65 -5.71 -0.73
C LYS A 69 6.13 -6.81 -1.67
N THR A 70 4.91 -6.68 -2.16
CA THR A 70 4.32 -7.63 -3.11
C THR A 70 5.15 -7.69 -4.39
N LEU A 71 5.48 -6.54 -4.97
CA LEU A 71 6.29 -6.47 -6.19
C LEU A 71 7.67 -7.08 -6.00
N ARG A 72 8.32 -6.89 -4.84
CA ARG A 72 9.60 -7.53 -4.51
C ARG A 72 9.51 -9.06 -4.46
N ILE A 73 8.42 -9.60 -3.91
CA ILE A 73 8.16 -11.05 -3.89
C ILE A 73 7.93 -11.53 -5.33
N MET A 74 7.10 -10.84 -6.10
CA MET A 74 6.86 -11.18 -7.51
C MET A 74 8.17 -11.13 -8.32
N ALA A 75 9.03 -10.15 -8.11
CA ALA A 75 10.32 -10.04 -8.77
C ALA A 75 11.27 -11.20 -8.38
N GLY A 76 11.21 -11.67 -7.15
CA GLY A 76 11.96 -12.87 -6.70
C GLY A 76 11.52 -14.15 -7.39
N HIS A 77 10.29 -14.19 -7.91
CA HIS A 77 9.74 -15.29 -8.71
C HIS A 77 9.72 -14.96 -10.22
N GLU A 78 10.36 -13.88 -10.63
CA GLU A 78 10.42 -13.43 -12.04
C GLU A 78 9.03 -13.16 -12.67
N LEU A 79 7.99 -12.94 -11.87
CA LEU A 79 6.63 -12.65 -12.35
C LEU A 79 6.45 -11.19 -12.80
N ALA A 80 7.24 -10.30 -12.22
CA ALA A 80 7.23 -8.86 -12.49
C ALA A 80 8.55 -8.23 -12.10
N SER A 81 8.79 -6.99 -12.52
CA SER A 81 9.90 -6.16 -12.05
C SER A 81 9.45 -4.72 -11.78
N GLU A 82 10.25 -3.95 -11.04
CA GLU A 82 10.00 -2.50 -10.89
C GLU A 82 10.34 -1.68 -12.14
N GLY A 83 10.80 -2.36 -13.20
CA GLY A 83 11.29 -1.75 -14.42
C GLY A 83 12.72 -1.23 -14.32
N PHE A 84 13.34 -1.03 -15.48
CA PHE A 84 14.69 -0.48 -15.58
C PHE A 84 14.74 0.53 -16.73
N ALA A 85 15.14 1.74 -16.41
CA ALA A 85 15.40 2.74 -17.43
C ALA A 85 16.57 2.29 -18.32
N LYS A 86 16.55 2.69 -19.61
CA LYS A 86 17.61 2.39 -20.55
C LYS A 86 18.97 2.90 -20.02
N GLY A 87 19.90 1.98 -19.83
CA GLY A 87 21.23 2.28 -19.26
C GLY A 87 21.33 2.14 -17.75
N GLN A 88 20.25 1.82 -17.05
CA GLN A 88 20.27 1.53 -15.62
C GLN A 88 20.87 0.13 -15.40
N VAL A 89 21.82 0.03 -14.45
CA VAL A 89 22.48 -1.23 -14.10
C VAL A 89 21.94 -1.73 -12.77
N GLY A 90 21.23 -2.85 -12.79
CA GLY A 90 20.68 -3.48 -11.58
C GLY A 90 21.74 -4.06 -10.65
N SER A 91 22.86 -4.54 -11.22
CA SER A 91 23.98 -5.11 -10.49
C SER A 91 25.27 -4.93 -11.29
N SER A 92 26.35 -4.49 -10.64
CA SER A 92 27.67 -4.35 -11.27
C SER A 92 28.34 -5.69 -11.56
N ALA A 93 28.00 -6.75 -10.80
CA ALA A 93 28.60 -8.09 -10.94
C ALA A 93 27.78 -9.03 -11.84
N MET A 94 26.47 -8.84 -11.89
CA MET A 94 25.52 -9.68 -12.65
C MET A 94 24.58 -8.78 -13.44
N PRO A 95 24.90 -8.44 -14.70
CA PRO A 95 24.13 -7.46 -15.47
C PRO A 95 22.65 -7.81 -15.69
N HIS A 96 22.31 -9.10 -15.69
CA HIS A 96 20.95 -9.61 -15.83
C HIS A 96 20.14 -9.55 -14.52
N LYS A 97 20.81 -9.31 -13.38
CA LYS A 97 20.13 -9.31 -12.07
C LYS A 97 19.37 -7.99 -11.87
N MET A 98 18.07 -8.08 -11.81
CA MET A 98 17.15 -6.99 -11.55
C MET A 98 16.82 -6.91 -10.06
N ASN A 99 17.50 -6.00 -9.33
CA ASN A 99 17.23 -5.77 -7.92
C ASN A 99 16.13 -4.72 -7.76
N SER A 100 15.14 -4.98 -6.94
CA SER A 100 14.01 -4.08 -6.66
C SER A 100 14.42 -2.95 -5.69
N ARG A 101 15.40 -2.12 -6.09
CA ARG A 101 16.02 -1.08 -5.24
C ARG A 101 15.07 0.07 -4.92
N SER A 102 14.21 0.43 -5.87
CA SER A 102 13.21 1.49 -5.65
C SER A 102 12.14 1.01 -4.67
N CYS A 103 11.70 -0.23 -4.77
CA CYS A 103 10.81 -0.85 -3.80
C CYS A 103 11.43 -0.94 -2.41
N GLU A 104 12.73 -1.27 -2.31
CA GLU A 104 13.47 -1.29 -1.04
C GLU A 104 13.55 0.11 -0.43
N ARG A 105 13.88 1.13 -1.23
CA ARG A 105 13.90 2.54 -0.81
C ARG A 105 12.55 2.99 -0.27
N LEU A 106 11.47 2.68 -1.00
CA LEU A 106 10.10 2.98 -0.59
C LEU A 106 9.75 2.36 0.77
N ASN A 107 10.08 1.08 0.96
CA ASN A 107 9.90 0.43 2.26
C ASN A 107 10.74 1.09 3.36
N GLY A 108 11.94 1.58 3.05
CA GLY A 108 12.80 2.34 3.96
C GLY A 108 12.14 3.64 4.41
N PHE A 109 11.59 4.44 3.50
CA PHE A 109 10.83 5.66 3.84
C PHE A 109 9.64 5.37 4.76
N ALA A 110 8.92 4.29 4.51
CA ALA A 110 7.80 3.89 5.37
C ALA A 110 8.27 3.52 6.80
N VAL A 111 9.47 2.97 6.96
CA VAL A 111 10.09 2.72 8.28
C VAL A 111 10.46 4.02 8.97
N ILE A 112 11.07 4.98 8.26
CA ILE A 112 11.40 6.31 8.78
C ILE A 112 10.15 7.01 9.31
N LEU A 113 9.08 7.07 8.52
CA LEU A 113 7.82 7.67 8.93
C LEU A 113 7.23 7.05 10.20
N LYS A 114 7.34 5.72 10.37
CA LYS A 114 6.92 5.04 11.61
C LYS A 114 7.78 5.43 12.80
N GLY A 115 9.08 5.61 12.61
CA GLY A 115 9.97 6.14 13.63
C GLY A 115 9.59 7.57 14.05
N HIS A 116 9.28 8.42 13.07
CA HIS A 116 8.81 9.79 13.30
C HIS A 116 7.45 9.82 14.02
N LEU A 117 6.54 8.90 13.68
CA LEU A 117 5.27 8.77 14.40
C LEU A 117 5.47 8.45 15.88
N THR A 118 6.46 7.61 16.21
CA THR A 118 6.83 7.34 17.60
C THR A 118 7.33 8.61 18.29
N MET A 119 8.23 9.38 17.67
CA MET A 119 8.71 10.64 18.22
C MET A 119 7.58 11.66 18.43
N ALA A 120 6.66 11.77 17.48
CA ALA A 120 5.50 12.64 17.59
C ALA A 120 4.55 12.18 18.71
N GLY A 121 4.38 10.86 18.88
CA GLY A 121 3.55 10.26 19.92
C GLY A 121 4.08 10.54 21.33
N GLU A 122 5.40 10.49 21.51
CA GLU A 122 6.04 10.82 22.80
C GLU A 122 5.84 12.28 23.22
N LEU A 123 5.68 13.19 22.23
CA LEU A 123 5.39 14.59 22.51
C LEU A 123 3.90 14.89 22.70
N ALA A 124 3.01 14.03 22.20
CA ALA A 124 1.58 14.21 22.28
C ALA A 124 1.12 13.99 23.74
N GLY A 125 0.60 15.04 24.37
CA GLY A 125 0.17 14.98 25.78
C GLY A 125 1.28 15.25 26.81
N ASP A 126 2.54 15.34 26.39
CA ASP A 126 3.69 15.71 27.25
C ASP A 126 4.03 17.20 27.08
N GLN A 127 2.99 18.02 27.04
CA GLN A 127 3.14 19.47 26.88
C GLN A 127 2.83 20.17 28.19
N TRP A 128 3.83 20.87 28.72
CA TRP A 128 3.69 21.69 29.91
C TRP A 128 3.47 23.16 29.52
N ASN A 129 2.26 23.68 29.77
CA ASN A 129 1.87 25.07 29.50
C ASN A 129 2.27 25.60 28.12
N GLU A 130 3.43 26.21 28.01
CA GLU A 130 3.95 26.84 26.79
C GLU A 130 4.82 25.88 25.96
N GLY A 131 5.03 24.66 26.43
CA GLY A 131 5.99 23.71 25.89
C GLY A 131 7.43 24.08 26.28
N ASP A 132 8.29 23.10 26.36
CA ASP A 132 9.70 23.29 26.70
C ASP A 132 10.61 23.12 25.46
N VAL A 133 11.93 23.27 25.68
CA VAL A 133 12.94 23.12 24.63
C VAL A 133 13.02 21.68 24.12
N SER A 134 12.67 20.66 24.91
CA SER A 134 12.66 19.25 24.48
C SER A 134 11.71 19.02 23.32
N CYS A 135 10.50 19.56 23.40
CA CYS A 135 9.55 19.53 22.28
C CYS A 135 10.15 20.15 21.02
N SER A 136 10.82 21.29 21.16
CA SER A 136 11.42 22.01 20.03
C SER A 136 12.55 21.21 19.38
N VAL A 137 13.41 20.57 20.18
CA VAL A 137 14.53 19.74 19.70
C VAL A 137 14.02 18.56 18.88
N VAL A 138 13.08 17.78 19.42
CA VAL A 138 12.53 16.59 18.77
C VAL A 138 11.78 16.93 17.49
N ARG A 139 10.93 17.98 17.52
CA ARG A 139 10.17 18.42 16.35
C ARG A 139 11.03 18.87 15.17
N ARG A 140 12.17 19.50 15.44
CA ARG A 140 13.13 19.91 14.39
C ARG A 140 13.73 18.72 13.65
N VAL A 141 13.77 17.55 14.28
CA VAL A 141 14.22 16.30 13.64
C VAL A 141 13.11 15.67 12.82
N PHE A 142 12.00 15.31 13.46
CA PHE A 142 11.03 14.45 12.78
C PHE A 142 10.06 15.20 11.84
N LEU A 143 9.68 16.43 12.18
CA LEU A 143 8.59 17.10 11.44
C LEU A 143 8.99 17.47 10.01
N PRO A 144 10.07 18.23 9.76
CA PRO A 144 10.48 18.54 8.39
C PRO A 144 10.89 17.28 7.63
N ASP A 145 11.58 16.34 8.27
CA ASP A 145 12.03 15.10 7.63
C ASP A 145 10.85 14.17 7.26
N SER A 146 9.73 14.23 8.02
CA SER A 146 8.51 13.52 7.65
C SER A 146 7.93 14.00 6.33
N PHE A 147 7.96 15.30 6.04
CA PHE A 147 7.51 15.85 4.75
C PHE A 147 8.44 15.42 3.62
N PHE A 148 9.75 15.48 3.81
CA PHE A 148 10.70 14.98 2.81
C PHE A 148 10.57 13.48 2.60
N ALA A 149 10.36 12.70 3.65
CA ALA A 149 10.21 11.25 3.56
C ALA A 149 8.94 10.84 2.82
N ILE A 150 7.79 11.51 3.08
CA ILE A 150 6.54 11.19 2.36
C ILE A 150 6.60 11.64 0.89
N ASP A 151 7.20 12.78 0.60
CA ASP A 151 7.39 13.29 -0.75
C ASP A 151 8.26 12.32 -1.57
N GLY A 152 9.44 11.97 -1.06
CA GLY A 152 10.32 10.99 -1.69
C GLY A 152 9.71 9.59 -1.85
N LEU A 153 8.85 9.18 -0.89
CA LEU A 153 8.10 7.93 -0.99
C LEU A 153 7.11 7.95 -2.14
N ILE A 154 6.33 9.03 -2.27
CA ILE A 154 5.31 9.16 -3.31
C ILE A 154 5.97 9.24 -4.69
N ASP A 155 7.00 10.05 -4.87
CA ASP A 155 7.75 10.13 -6.13
C ASP A 155 8.35 8.78 -6.53
N THR A 156 8.95 8.07 -5.56
CA THR A 156 9.46 6.70 -5.79
C THR A 156 8.33 5.76 -6.20
N PHE A 157 7.19 5.84 -5.56
CA PHE A 157 6.04 4.98 -5.88
C PHE A 157 5.49 5.24 -7.27
N LEU A 158 5.29 6.50 -7.65
CA LEU A 158 4.84 6.88 -8.98
C LEU A 158 5.83 6.43 -10.06
N THR A 159 7.13 6.54 -9.80
CA THR A 159 8.18 6.05 -10.70
C THR A 159 8.07 4.54 -10.89
N ILE A 160 7.90 3.77 -9.81
CA ILE A 160 7.70 2.31 -9.89
C ILE A 160 6.47 1.99 -10.73
N LEU A 161 5.32 2.64 -10.48
CA LEU A 161 4.08 2.39 -11.23
C LEU A 161 4.23 2.67 -12.73
N ASN A 162 5.01 3.69 -13.10
CA ASN A 162 5.23 4.06 -14.49
C ASN A 162 6.24 3.15 -15.22
N GLN A 163 7.13 2.49 -14.50
CA GLN A 163 8.21 1.69 -15.07
C GLN A 163 8.03 0.18 -14.91
N MET A 164 7.19 -0.27 -13.97
CA MET A 164 7.02 -1.69 -13.68
C MET A 164 6.60 -2.49 -14.91
N GLU A 165 7.12 -3.70 -14.99
CA GLU A 165 6.82 -4.67 -16.02
C GLU A 165 6.25 -5.95 -15.42
N VAL A 166 5.36 -6.60 -16.13
CA VAL A 166 4.77 -7.89 -15.76
C VAL A 166 5.14 -8.91 -16.84
N TYR A 167 5.47 -10.12 -16.46
CA TYR A 167 5.93 -11.18 -17.38
C TYR A 167 4.86 -12.28 -17.53
N PRO A 168 3.90 -12.12 -18.46
CA PRO A 168 2.76 -13.05 -18.61
C PRO A 168 3.19 -14.49 -18.83
N ALA A 169 4.25 -14.72 -19.60
CA ALA A 169 4.73 -16.09 -19.89
C ALA A 169 5.21 -16.83 -18.63
N VAL A 170 5.85 -16.11 -17.69
CA VAL A 170 6.28 -16.68 -16.40
C VAL A 170 5.07 -16.92 -15.50
N ILE A 171 4.11 -15.99 -15.50
CA ILE A 171 2.86 -16.14 -14.75
C ILE A 171 2.08 -17.35 -15.25
N ASP A 172 2.03 -17.58 -16.57
CA ASP A 172 1.34 -18.73 -17.14
C ASP A 172 2.02 -20.05 -16.73
N GLN A 173 3.35 -20.10 -16.67
CA GLN A 173 4.09 -21.27 -16.17
C GLN A 173 3.75 -21.56 -14.69
N GLU A 174 3.72 -20.53 -13.85
CA GLU A 174 3.33 -20.65 -12.44
C GLU A 174 1.86 -21.10 -12.31
N ASN A 175 0.97 -20.55 -13.12
CA ASN A 175 -0.43 -20.97 -13.15
C ASN A 175 -0.60 -22.42 -13.58
N GLN A 176 0.16 -22.91 -14.56
CA GLN A 176 0.16 -24.32 -14.96
C GLN A 176 0.66 -25.20 -13.82
N ARG A 177 1.67 -24.76 -13.09
CA ARG A 177 2.27 -25.51 -12.00
C ARG A 177 1.38 -25.57 -10.75
N TYR A 178 0.75 -24.46 -10.35
CA TYR A 178 0.04 -24.35 -9.09
C TYR A 178 -1.49 -24.21 -9.24
N GLY A 179 -1.99 -23.81 -10.39
CA GLY A 179 -3.41 -23.63 -10.65
C GLY A 179 -4.27 -24.84 -10.29
N PRO A 180 -3.88 -26.08 -10.64
CA PRO A 180 -4.64 -27.26 -10.24
C PRO A 180 -4.85 -27.39 -8.72
N PHE A 181 -3.90 -26.97 -7.90
CA PHE A 181 -4.06 -26.98 -6.45
C PHE A 181 -5.02 -25.90 -5.96
N LEU A 182 -5.05 -24.72 -6.61
CA LEU A 182 -5.97 -23.65 -6.27
C LEU A 182 -7.42 -23.99 -6.61
N ALA A 183 -7.65 -24.81 -7.64
CA ALA A 183 -8.97 -25.23 -8.07
C ALA A 183 -9.58 -26.36 -7.22
N THR A 184 -8.87 -26.94 -6.28
CA THR A 184 -9.34 -28.09 -5.48
C THR A 184 -10.66 -27.85 -4.75
N THR A 185 -10.93 -26.62 -4.29
CA THR A 185 -12.22 -26.28 -3.68
C THR A 185 -13.36 -26.32 -4.69
N THR A 186 -13.14 -25.86 -5.92
CA THR A 186 -14.12 -25.91 -6.99
C THR A 186 -14.41 -27.37 -7.37
N VAL A 187 -13.35 -28.18 -7.48
CA VAL A 187 -13.48 -29.63 -7.74
C VAL A 187 -14.30 -30.31 -6.65
N LEU A 188 -14.06 -30.00 -5.38
CA LEU A 188 -14.84 -30.53 -4.26
C LEU A 188 -16.33 -30.19 -4.40
N MET A 189 -16.64 -28.94 -4.71
CA MET A 189 -18.04 -28.51 -4.87
C MET A 189 -18.73 -29.23 -6.03
N GLU A 190 -18.05 -29.40 -7.16
CA GLU A 190 -18.62 -30.07 -8.33
C GLU A 190 -18.73 -31.59 -8.11
N ALA A 191 -17.78 -32.22 -7.40
CA ALA A 191 -17.89 -33.62 -7.00
C ALA A 191 -19.12 -33.87 -6.10
N VAL A 192 -19.38 -33.00 -5.16
CA VAL A 192 -20.56 -33.06 -4.28
C VAL A 192 -21.86 -32.86 -5.10
N LYS A 193 -21.89 -31.93 -6.06
CA LYS A 193 -23.03 -31.77 -6.95
C LYS A 193 -23.26 -32.99 -7.85
N ALA A 194 -22.20 -33.69 -8.22
CA ALA A 194 -22.26 -34.95 -8.97
C ALA A 194 -22.71 -36.14 -8.10
N GLY A 195 -22.91 -35.96 -6.80
CA GLY A 195 -23.42 -36.98 -5.88
C GLY A 195 -22.34 -37.62 -4.99
N ALA A 196 -21.09 -37.17 -5.03
CA ALA A 196 -20.04 -37.67 -4.13
C ALA A 196 -20.28 -37.23 -2.67
N GLY A 197 -19.94 -38.08 -1.70
CA GLY A 197 -19.90 -37.72 -0.32
C GLY A 197 -18.84 -36.65 -0.06
N ARG A 198 -19.18 -35.56 0.63
CA ARG A 198 -18.25 -34.42 0.85
C ARG A 198 -16.94 -34.84 1.51
N GLU A 199 -17.01 -35.66 2.54
CA GLU A 199 -15.83 -36.13 3.29
C GLU A 199 -14.95 -37.05 2.43
N GLU A 200 -15.58 -37.96 1.69
CA GLU A 200 -14.91 -38.89 0.78
C GLU A 200 -14.23 -38.13 -0.38
N ALA A 201 -14.94 -37.19 -1.00
CA ALA A 201 -14.36 -36.35 -2.04
C ALA A 201 -13.20 -35.48 -1.52
N HIS A 202 -13.33 -34.90 -0.33
CA HIS A 202 -12.26 -34.11 0.30
C HIS A 202 -11.03 -34.95 0.56
N GLU A 203 -11.17 -36.17 1.08
CA GLU A 203 -10.04 -37.05 1.35
C GLU A 203 -9.36 -37.50 0.03
N ALA A 204 -10.14 -37.84 -0.99
CA ALA A 204 -9.62 -38.18 -2.32
C ALA A 204 -8.79 -37.01 -2.90
N ILE A 205 -9.31 -35.79 -2.87
CA ILE A 205 -8.61 -34.60 -3.38
C ILE A 205 -7.32 -34.37 -2.58
N LYS A 206 -7.37 -34.47 -1.26
CA LYS A 206 -6.21 -34.29 -0.37
C LYS A 206 -5.11 -35.30 -0.68
N GLU A 207 -5.43 -36.60 -0.79
CA GLU A 207 -4.48 -37.66 -1.11
C GLU A 207 -3.75 -37.36 -2.41
N HIS A 208 -4.49 -37.08 -3.50
CA HIS A 208 -3.91 -36.80 -4.80
C HIS A 208 -3.11 -35.48 -4.83
N ALA A 209 -3.59 -34.42 -4.20
CA ALA A 209 -2.90 -33.13 -4.16
C ALA A 209 -1.59 -33.21 -3.38
N VAL A 210 -1.58 -33.89 -2.22
CA VAL A 210 -0.35 -34.10 -1.42
C VAL A 210 0.65 -34.94 -2.19
N GLN A 211 0.22 -36.00 -2.86
CA GLN A 211 1.13 -36.84 -3.64
C GLN A 211 1.67 -36.06 -4.86
N ALA A 212 0.84 -35.36 -5.61
CA ALA A 212 1.29 -34.59 -6.76
C ALA A 212 2.33 -33.52 -6.37
N VAL A 213 2.12 -32.79 -5.25
CA VAL A 213 3.10 -31.80 -4.80
C VAL A 213 4.40 -32.43 -4.33
N ARG A 214 4.37 -33.64 -3.75
CA ARG A 214 5.58 -34.38 -3.35
C ARG A 214 6.37 -34.81 -4.58
N ASP A 215 5.71 -35.39 -5.58
CA ASP A 215 6.35 -35.84 -6.80
C ASP A 215 6.97 -34.69 -7.61
N LEU A 216 6.28 -33.51 -7.66
CA LEU A 216 6.86 -32.28 -8.23
C LEU A 216 8.13 -31.82 -7.49
N ARG A 217 8.11 -31.87 -6.16
CA ARG A 217 9.27 -31.45 -5.34
C ARG A 217 10.42 -32.46 -5.37
N ALA A 218 10.12 -33.73 -5.51
CA ALA A 218 11.14 -34.79 -5.67
C ALA A 218 11.74 -34.79 -7.09
N GLY A 219 11.07 -34.16 -8.07
CA GLY A 219 11.49 -34.18 -9.46
C GLY A 219 11.04 -35.44 -10.21
N ASP A 220 10.17 -36.26 -9.60
CA ASP A 220 9.59 -37.46 -10.22
C ASP A 220 8.65 -37.11 -11.37
N ILE A 221 8.03 -35.95 -11.31
CA ILE A 221 7.27 -35.35 -12.39
C ILE A 221 7.70 -33.91 -12.62
N THR A 222 7.63 -33.43 -13.86
CA THR A 222 7.98 -32.07 -14.27
C THR A 222 6.77 -31.17 -14.47
N VAL A 223 5.60 -31.79 -14.70
CA VAL A 223 4.31 -31.13 -14.93
C VAL A 223 3.32 -31.60 -13.88
N ASN A 224 2.48 -30.67 -13.42
CA ASN A 224 1.44 -30.99 -12.47
C ASN A 224 0.36 -31.89 -13.13
N ASN A 225 0.22 -33.10 -12.62
CA ASN A 225 -0.71 -34.13 -13.12
C ASN A 225 -1.89 -34.37 -12.16
N LEU A 226 -2.21 -33.37 -11.33
CA LEU A 226 -3.32 -33.49 -10.36
C LEU A 226 -4.66 -33.73 -11.06
N VAL A 227 -4.89 -33.08 -12.21
CA VAL A 227 -6.14 -33.20 -12.99
C VAL A 227 -6.37 -34.64 -13.42
N GLU A 228 -5.35 -35.28 -13.98
CA GLU A 228 -5.39 -36.67 -14.45
C GLU A 228 -5.60 -37.65 -13.28
N ARG A 229 -4.95 -37.38 -12.13
CA ARG A 229 -5.11 -38.19 -10.92
C ARG A 229 -6.53 -38.12 -10.39
N LEU A 230 -7.10 -36.92 -10.32
CA LEU A 230 -8.47 -36.72 -9.87
C LEU A 230 -9.49 -37.36 -10.84
N ALA A 231 -9.25 -37.28 -12.16
CA ALA A 231 -10.08 -37.90 -13.16
C ALA A 231 -10.11 -39.45 -13.08
N GLY A 232 -9.02 -40.03 -12.61
CA GLY A 232 -8.89 -41.47 -12.37
C GLY A 232 -9.54 -41.98 -11.08
N ASP A 233 -10.02 -41.11 -10.22
CA ASP A 233 -10.58 -41.48 -8.91
C ASP A 233 -12.13 -41.54 -8.95
N SER A 234 -12.65 -42.73 -8.86
CA SER A 234 -14.12 -42.97 -8.91
C SER A 234 -14.93 -42.32 -7.79
N ARG A 235 -14.25 -41.97 -6.67
CA ARG A 235 -14.88 -41.28 -5.52
C ARG A 235 -15.38 -39.88 -5.89
N LEU A 236 -14.81 -39.25 -6.92
CA LEU A 236 -15.18 -37.89 -7.33
C LEU A 236 -16.31 -37.85 -8.35
N GLY A 237 -16.45 -38.88 -9.16
CA GLY A 237 -17.50 -38.96 -10.20
C GLY A 237 -17.36 -37.89 -11.29
N LEU A 238 -16.15 -37.32 -11.49
CA LEU A 238 -15.90 -36.26 -12.48
C LEU A 238 -15.01 -36.77 -13.61
N SER A 239 -15.35 -36.42 -14.84
CA SER A 239 -14.55 -36.74 -16.01
C SER A 239 -13.35 -35.80 -16.17
N LEU A 240 -12.33 -36.26 -16.91
CA LEU A 240 -11.16 -35.43 -17.26
C LEU A 240 -11.57 -34.12 -17.96
N ALA A 241 -12.58 -34.19 -18.85
CA ALA A 241 -13.07 -33.02 -19.58
C ALA A 241 -13.65 -31.95 -18.61
N GLN A 242 -14.47 -32.35 -17.65
CA GLN A 242 -15.04 -31.46 -16.64
C GLN A 242 -13.94 -30.84 -15.76
N LEU A 243 -13.00 -31.65 -15.30
CA LEU A 243 -11.88 -31.15 -14.48
C LEU A 243 -11.01 -30.18 -15.28
N THR A 244 -10.70 -30.47 -16.53
CA THR A 244 -9.91 -29.59 -17.39
C THR A 244 -10.63 -28.27 -17.63
N GLU A 245 -11.90 -28.26 -17.86
CA GLU A 245 -12.73 -27.05 -18.04
C GLU A 245 -12.71 -26.19 -16.78
N MET A 246 -12.88 -26.77 -15.58
CA MET A 246 -12.83 -26.06 -14.31
C MET A 246 -11.48 -25.42 -14.07
N MET A 247 -10.40 -26.02 -14.56
CA MET A 247 -9.03 -25.56 -14.33
C MET A 247 -8.48 -24.67 -15.44
N SER A 248 -9.11 -24.64 -16.63
CA SER A 248 -8.66 -23.83 -17.76
C SER A 248 -8.94 -22.33 -17.62
N GLY A 249 -9.72 -21.93 -16.63
CA GLY A 249 -10.13 -20.55 -16.42
C GLY A 249 -9.27 -19.82 -15.37
N ALA A 250 -8.02 -19.50 -15.66
CA ALA A 250 -7.24 -18.62 -14.77
C ALA A 250 -7.99 -17.31 -14.46
N GLN A 251 -8.76 -16.79 -15.42
CA GLN A 251 -9.66 -15.65 -15.22
C GLN A 251 -10.81 -15.95 -14.24
N ALA A 252 -11.30 -17.18 -14.19
CA ALA A 252 -12.34 -17.58 -13.23
C ALA A 252 -11.84 -17.55 -11.76
N MET A 253 -10.53 -17.68 -11.55
CA MET A 253 -9.92 -17.64 -10.21
C MET A 253 -9.76 -16.21 -9.67
N THR A 254 -9.85 -15.19 -10.50
CA THR A 254 -9.76 -13.78 -10.05
C THR A 254 -11.05 -13.26 -9.42
N GLY A 255 -12.16 -13.97 -9.58
CA GLY A 255 -13.47 -13.61 -9.03
C GLY A 255 -13.90 -12.20 -9.47
N LEU A 256 -14.27 -11.36 -8.52
CA LEU A 256 -14.71 -9.98 -8.74
C LEU A 256 -13.59 -8.94 -8.78
N ALA A 257 -12.31 -9.34 -8.75
CA ALA A 257 -11.20 -8.41 -8.61
C ALA A 257 -11.21 -7.32 -9.69
N ALA A 258 -11.39 -7.69 -10.97
CA ALA A 258 -11.45 -6.72 -12.08
C ALA A 258 -12.60 -5.72 -11.89
N THR A 259 -13.81 -6.22 -11.59
CA THR A 259 -14.98 -5.37 -11.35
C THR A 259 -14.78 -4.42 -10.16
N GLN A 260 -14.13 -4.88 -9.09
CA GLN A 260 -13.82 -4.05 -7.93
C GLN A 260 -12.80 -2.95 -8.28
N VAL A 261 -11.78 -3.28 -9.06
CA VAL A 261 -10.80 -2.31 -9.56
C VAL A 261 -11.47 -1.26 -10.44
N ASP A 262 -12.28 -1.67 -11.40
CA ASP A 262 -12.99 -0.75 -12.31
C ASP A 262 -13.89 0.22 -11.54
N LYS A 263 -14.65 -0.29 -10.58
CA LYS A 263 -15.51 0.54 -9.71
C LYS A 263 -14.71 1.55 -8.90
N PHE A 264 -13.61 1.10 -8.29
CA PHE A 264 -12.72 1.98 -7.51
C PHE A 264 -12.07 3.04 -8.39
N CYS A 265 -11.53 2.65 -9.55
CA CYS A 265 -10.92 3.58 -10.49
C CYS A 265 -11.91 4.63 -11.01
N ALA A 266 -13.19 4.26 -11.24
CA ALA A 266 -14.22 5.21 -11.63
C ALA A 266 -14.44 6.28 -10.54
N ALA A 267 -14.56 5.86 -9.27
CA ALA A 267 -14.73 6.78 -8.15
C ALA A 267 -13.51 7.71 -7.97
N VAL A 268 -12.30 7.17 -8.12
CA VAL A 268 -11.06 7.98 -8.04
C VAL A 268 -10.99 9.00 -9.18
N ARG A 269 -11.37 8.62 -10.41
CA ARG A 269 -11.39 9.56 -11.55
C ARG A 269 -12.38 10.70 -11.32
N GLU A 270 -13.52 10.44 -10.73
CA GLU A 270 -14.51 11.47 -10.37
C GLU A 270 -13.92 12.43 -9.32
N GLU A 271 -13.34 11.90 -8.25
CA GLU A 271 -12.71 12.71 -7.21
C GLU A 271 -11.51 13.52 -7.74
N ALA A 272 -10.73 12.97 -8.66
CA ALA A 272 -9.56 13.61 -9.26
C ALA A 272 -9.90 14.90 -10.03
N LEU A 273 -11.16 15.07 -10.48
CA LEU A 273 -11.61 16.32 -11.12
C LEU A 273 -11.55 17.53 -10.17
N ASN A 274 -11.65 17.28 -8.88
CA ASN A 274 -11.54 18.31 -7.84
C ASN A 274 -10.09 18.76 -7.60
N PHE A 275 -9.11 17.99 -8.09
CA PHE A 275 -7.67 18.21 -7.86
C PHE A 275 -6.85 18.19 -9.15
N PRO A 276 -7.07 19.14 -10.08
CA PRO A 276 -6.43 19.11 -11.41
C PRO A 276 -4.90 19.22 -11.36
N ALA A 277 -4.35 19.92 -10.37
CA ALA A 277 -2.90 19.99 -10.20
C ALA A 277 -2.29 18.62 -9.82
N ALA A 278 -2.94 17.88 -8.94
CA ALA A 278 -2.52 16.54 -8.57
C ALA A 278 -2.69 15.54 -9.72
N SER A 279 -3.79 15.64 -10.48
CA SER A 279 -4.08 14.76 -11.62
C SER A 279 -3.08 14.89 -12.77
N ASN A 280 -2.46 16.06 -12.91
CA ASN A 280 -1.48 16.36 -13.97
C ASN A 280 -0.03 16.29 -13.45
N TYR A 281 0.19 15.91 -12.20
CA TYR A 281 1.54 15.79 -11.64
C TYR A 281 2.34 14.69 -12.32
N THR A 282 3.56 15.01 -12.70
CA THR A 282 4.53 14.05 -13.23
C THR A 282 5.71 13.98 -12.26
N PRO A 283 6.07 12.80 -11.76
CA PRO A 283 7.18 12.67 -10.83
C PRO A 283 8.49 13.06 -11.47
N GLY A 284 9.41 13.60 -10.68
CA GLY A 284 10.78 13.88 -11.08
C GLY A 284 11.57 12.59 -11.37
N ALA A 285 12.72 12.72 -12.02
CA ALA A 285 13.61 11.58 -12.21
C ALA A 285 14.21 11.20 -10.83
N ILE A 286 14.09 9.93 -10.48
CA ILE A 286 14.74 9.35 -9.29
C ILE A 286 15.97 8.58 -9.77
N LEU A 287 17.14 8.99 -9.29
CA LEU A 287 18.42 8.39 -9.64
C LEU A 287 18.63 7.01 -9.00
#